data_de81901ee34db3dc41e6769168415ae6
#
_entry.id   de81901ee34db3dc41e6769168415ae6
#
_cell.length_a   1.000
_cell.length_b   1.000
_cell.length_c   1.000
_cell.angle_alpha   90.00
_cell.angle_beta   90.00
_cell.angle_gamma   90.00
#
_symmetry.space_group_name_H-M   'P 1'
#
loop_
_entity.id
_entity.type
_entity.pdbx_description
1 polymer ?
#
loop_
_entity_poly.entity_id
_entity_poly.type
_entity_poly.pdbx_seq_one_letter_code
_entity_poly.pdbx_strand_id
1 'polypeptide(L)'
;MKRRTIKKERALSTLAFDWTKIRVRSHRLFSIPIICILAVTCSHEPNVLDQIKEKGELHVVTLMSPTTFYQDDMQMTGPEYDLVNELANNLGVKLVIKVVDKIADIKPALESGKGHLAAAGVTPTENWSEDLSFGYPYANVDTHLIYKRGTTKPQSVENIVGRKIEITSEIDHEEALEELKINYPNLTWSTNASQGVEELMSRVDLEEIDFTIADSNEFALQRHINPELRVALDLKKNKELAWVYKKKGTRELREQADNFLIEAEREGLVTQINERYYGYADALDYVDTRTFIEHVQSRLPKYKENFVSAGMQFDVDWRLLAAIGYQESHWQPRAISKTGVRGLMMLTLTTAKELNIKNRLDPASSIRGGAEYFVKQWHRLPETITEPDRSWFALAAYNVGYGHLKDAWQVAEFQGNDPTRWDNVSKSLPLLANKKWYPFLSHGYARGWEPVIYVNNIRSYYEIFTSITDKEETVATLVEAPINISDAL
;
A
#
# COMPACT_ATOMS: atom_id res chain seq x y z
N MET A 1 50.38 13.64 46.46
CA MET A 1 50.39 14.60 47.60
C MET A 1 49.12 14.37 48.41
N LYS A 2 49.31 13.94 49.67
CA LYS A 2 48.54 14.05 50.94
C LYS A 2 46.98 13.94 50.82
N ARG A 3 46.40 12.79 51.25
CA ARG A 3 45.99 12.42 52.65
C ARG A 3 44.94 13.37 53.25
N ARG A 4 43.75 12.86 53.58
CA ARG A 4 43.36 12.62 55.00
C ARG A 4 42.03 11.85 55.10
N THR A 5 42.18 10.70 55.77
CA THR A 5 41.22 9.83 56.45
C THR A 5 40.69 10.49 57.73
N ILE A 6 39.43 10.29 58.11
CA ILE A 6 39.01 10.31 59.51
C ILE A 6 37.92 9.23 59.69
N LYS A 7 38.24 8.22 60.51
CA LYS A 7 37.38 7.29 61.23
C LYS A 7 36.67 8.01 62.38
N LYS A 8 35.47 7.56 62.74
CA LYS A 8 35.05 7.43 64.13
C LYS A 8 33.96 6.36 64.29
N GLU A 9 34.33 5.34 65.07
CA GLU A 9 33.49 4.35 65.72
C GLU A 9 32.80 4.92 66.96
N ARG A 10 31.75 4.21 67.38
CA ARG A 10 31.22 3.88 68.77
C ARG A 10 29.68 4.04 68.72
N ALA A 11 28.90 3.21 69.44
CA ALA A 11 29.07 2.05 70.28
C ALA A 11 27.71 1.33 70.42
N LEU A 12 27.76 0.07 70.65
CA LEU A 12 26.69 -0.83 71.11
C LEU A 12 26.04 -0.38 72.39
N SER A 13 24.70 -0.56 72.53
CA SER A 13 24.10 -0.91 73.86
C SER A 13 22.93 -1.89 73.64
N THR A 14 23.18 -3.10 74.05
CA THR A 14 22.24 -4.20 74.29
C THR A 14 21.31 -3.82 75.46
N LEU A 15 20.00 -4.02 75.29
CA LEU A 15 19.05 -4.17 76.38
C LEU A 15 18.30 -5.51 76.20
N ALA A 16 18.70 -6.45 76.95
CA ALA A 16 17.98 -7.71 77.18
C ALA A 16 16.72 -7.45 78.00
N PHE A 17 15.58 -7.94 77.53
CA PHE A 17 14.33 -7.88 78.25
C PHE A 17 13.97 -9.30 78.72
N ASP A 18 13.84 -9.44 80.02
CA ASP A 18 13.65 -10.68 80.78
C ASP A 18 12.19 -11.16 80.78
N TRP A 19 11.93 -12.36 80.32
CA TRP A 19 10.61 -13.00 80.18
C TRP A 19 10.22 -13.93 81.34
N THR A 20 10.42 -13.50 82.56
CA THR A 20 9.92 -14.35 83.71
C THR A 20 9.12 -13.45 84.62
N LYS A 21 7.82 -13.56 84.57
CA LYS A 21 6.77 -13.28 85.57
C LYS A 21 5.60 -12.49 85.03
N ILE A 22 4.62 -13.14 84.43
CA ILE A 22 3.21 -12.72 84.56
C ILE A 22 2.37 -13.99 84.75
N ARG A 23 1.79 -14.10 85.91
CA ARG A 23 0.92 -15.17 86.44
C ARG A 23 -0.45 -15.03 85.81
N VAL A 24 -0.99 -16.09 85.21
CA VAL A 24 -2.32 -16.27 84.75
C VAL A 24 -3.36 -16.09 85.83
N ARG A 25 -4.33 -15.24 85.65
CA ARG A 25 -5.63 -15.29 86.37
C ARG A 25 -6.73 -15.38 85.31
N SER A 26 -7.39 -16.54 85.28
CA SER A 26 -8.57 -16.86 84.48
C SER A 26 -9.72 -15.92 84.84
N HIS A 27 -10.43 -15.37 83.81
CA HIS A 27 -11.88 -15.22 83.80
C HIS A 27 -12.41 -14.84 82.46
N ARG A 28 -13.38 -15.65 81.99
CA ARG A 28 -14.46 -15.42 81.10
C ARG A 28 -14.20 -15.32 79.58
N LEU A 29 -14.64 -16.38 78.96
CA LEU A 29 -15.00 -16.52 77.56
C LEU A 29 -15.76 -15.28 77.02
N PHE A 30 -15.17 -14.58 76.12
CA PHE A 30 -15.92 -13.78 75.10
C PHE A 30 -15.49 -14.33 73.76
N SER A 31 -16.41 -15.10 73.14
CA SER A 31 -16.33 -15.53 71.74
C SER A 31 -16.47 -14.32 70.84
N ILE A 32 -15.35 -13.82 70.28
CA ILE A 32 -15.37 -12.88 69.15
C ILE A 32 -15.43 -13.73 67.89
N PRO A 33 -16.52 -13.65 67.11
CA PRO A 33 -16.50 -14.32 65.82
C PRO A 33 -15.50 -13.59 64.93
N ILE A 34 -14.43 -14.31 64.54
CA ILE A 34 -13.55 -13.92 63.43
C ILE A 34 -14.44 -13.97 62.17
N ILE A 35 -15.01 -12.84 61.80
CA ILE A 35 -15.53 -12.66 60.45
C ILE A 35 -14.37 -12.66 59.50
N CYS A 36 -14.05 -13.84 58.92
CA CYS A 36 -13.26 -13.92 57.70
C CYS A 36 -14.04 -13.21 56.59
N ILE A 37 -13.76 -11.92 56.36
CA ILE A 37 -14.11 -11.25 55.14
C ILE A 37 -13.28 -11.95 54.04
N LEU A 38 -13.88 -12.98 53.43
CA LEU A 38 -13.47 -13.46 52.14
C LEU A 38 -13.70 -12.27 51.18
N ALA A 39 -12.65 -11.45 51.01
CA ALA A 39 -12.56 -10.58 49.85
C ALA A 39 -12.53 -11.54 48.65
N VAL A 40 -13.71 -11.81 48.09
CA VAL A 40 -13.85 -12.30 46.73
C VAL A 40 -13.30 -11.19 45.88
N THR A 41 -11.99 -11.14 45.69
CA THR A 41 -11.41 -10.47 44.57
C THR A 41 -11.95 -11.22 43.37
N CYS A 42 -13.04 -10.71 42.75
CA CYS A 42 -13.32 -10.99 41.36
C CYS A 42 -12.07 -10.54 40.62
N SER A 43 -11.16 -11.47 40.41
CA SER A 43 -10.11 -11.29 39.42
C SER A 43 -10.82 -11.24 38.05
N HIS A 44 -11.34 -10.08 37.72
CA HIS A 44 -11.73 -9.81 36.36
C HIS A 44 -10.44 -9.94 35.57
N GLU A 45 -10.32 -10.97 34.74
CA GLU A 45 -9.19 -11.03 33.81
C GLU A 45 -9.25 -9.72 33.03
N PRO A 46 -8.17 -8.94 33.01
CA PRO A 46 -8.17 -7.67 32.29
C PRO A 46 -8.58 -7.94 30.84
N ASN A 47 -9.52 -7.17 30.34
CA ASN A 47 -9.94 -7.29 28.93
C ASN A 47 -8.76 -7.00 28.00
N VAL A 48 -8.88 -7.40 26.74
CA VAL A 48 -7.76 -7.26 25.79
C VAL A 48 -7.37 -5.78 25.57
N LEU A 49 -8.33 -4.85 25.62
CA LEU A 49 -8.04 -3.41 25.49
C LEU A 49 -7.18 -2.88 26.64
N ASP A 50 -7.48 -3.30 27.89
CA ASP A 50 -6.67 -2.91 29.04
C ASP A 50 -5.25 -3.48 28.96
N GLN A 51 -5.10 -4.73 28.51
CA GLN A 51 -3.79 -5.34 28.27
C GLN A 51 -2.98 -4.58 27.18
N ILE A 52 -3.63 -4.15 26.10
CA ILE A 52 -3.01 -3.34 25.05
C ILE A 52 -2.51 -2.01 25.62
N LYS A 53 -3.34 -1.31 26.40
CA LYS A 53 -2.97 -0.03 27.02
C LYS A 53 -1.85 -0.18 28.06
N GLU A 54 -1.87 -1.25 28.84
CA GLU A 54 -0.85 -1.53 29.84
C GLU A 54 0.51 -1.87 29.19
N LYS A 55 0.51 -2.70 28.13
CA LYS A 55 1.72 -3.07 27.39
C LYS A 55 2.21 -1.99 26.43
N GLY A 56 1.34 -1.06 26.05
CA GLY A 56 1.64 -0.01 25.07
C GLY A 56 1.77 -0.52 23.63
N GLU A 57 1.23 -1.71 23.31
CA GLU A 57 1.35 -2.32 21.98
C GLU A 57 0.02 -2.91 21.48
N LEU A 58 -0.36 -2.55 20.24
CA LEU A 58 -1.44 -3.16 19.47
C LEU A 58 -0.84 -4.16 18.46
N HIS A 59 -1.08 -5.44 18.66
CA HIS A 59 -0.64 -6.49 17.74
C HIS A 59 -1.71 -6.78 16.70
N VAL A 60 -1.40 -6.61 15.41
CA VAL A 60 -2.32 -6.81 14.30
C VAL A 60 -1.81 -7.89 13.37
N VAL A 61 -2.64 -8.89 13.10
CA VAL A 61 -2.38 -9.94 12.11
C VAL A 61 -2.79 -9.41 10.73
N THR A 62 -1.95 -9.60 9.73
CA THR A 62 -2.24 -9.18 8.35
C THR A 62 -1.61 -10.13 7.34
N LEU A 63 -2.02 -10.00 6.09
CA LEU A 63 -1.38 -10.62 4.92
C LEU A 63 -0.44 -9.62 4.27
N MET A 64 0.57 -10.10 3.57
CA MET A 64 1.40 -9.24 2.71
C MET A 64 0.77 -9.19 1.33
N SER A 65 0.11 -8.08 1.01
CA SER A 65 -0.46 -7.82 -0.30
C SER A 65 -0.54 -6.31 -0.56
N PRO A 66 -0.70 -5.87 -1.83
CA PRO A 66 -0.89 -4.47 -2.17
C PRO A 66 -2.13 -3.83 -1.55
N THR A 67 -3.16 -4.63 -1.26
CA THR A 67 -4.42 -4.16 -0.69
C THR A 67 -4.47 -4.16 0.84
N THR A 68 -3.44 -4.69 1.50
CA THR A 68 -3.39 -4.80 2.97
C THR A 68 -2.15 -4.15 3.56
N PHE A 69 -1.02 -4.85 3.52
CA PHE A 69 0.25 -4.46 4.11
C PHE A 69 1.42 -4.89 3.22
N TYR A 70 2.39 -4.00 3.05
CA TYR A 70 3.67 -4.32 2.39
C TYR A 70 4.77 -3.38 2.92
N GLN A 71 6.02 -3.73 2.62
CA GLN A 71 7.18 -2.93 2.98
C GLN A 71 7.74 -2.24 1.74
N ASP A 72 7.94 -0.91 1.83
CA ASP A 72 8.48 -0.07 0.77
C ASP A 72 9.62 0.76 1.32
N ASP A 73 10.80 0.70 0.69
CA ASP A 73 12.03 1.40 1.11
C ASP A 73 12.27 1.36 2.63
N MET A 74 12.12 0.20 3.26
CA MET A 74 12.20 -0.04 4.71
C MET A 74 11.08 0.60 5.53
N GLN A 75 10.06 1.18 4.89
CA GLN A 75 8.87 1.68 5.58
C GLN A 75 7.70 0.71 5.41
N MET A 76 6.97 0.53 6.50
CA MET A 76 5.72 -0.24 6.48
C MET A 76 4.61 0.63 5.91
N THR A 77 3.82 0.09 4.99
CA THR A 77 2.75 0.81 4.29
C THR A 77 1.67 -0.14 3.81
N GLY A 78 0.58 0.40 3.30
CA GLY A 78 -0.58 -0.32 2.78
C GLY A 78 -1.89 0.29 3.29
N PRO A 79 -3.01 0.11 2.59
CA PRO A 79 -4.27 0.74 2.97
C PRO A 79 -4.76 0.28 4.35
N GLU A 80 -4.70 -1.00 4.65
CA GLU A 80 -5.07 -1.50 5.98
C GLU A 80 -4.02 -1.17 7.04
N TYR A 81 -2.73 -1.23 6.68
CA TYR A 81 -1.67 -0.80 7.59
C TYR A 81 -1.87 0.65 8.03
N ASP A 82 -2.13 1.57 7.10
CA ASP A 82 -2.37 2.97 7.43
C ASP A 82 -3.57 3.11 8.37
N LEU A 83 -4.66 2.39 8.11
CA LEU A 83 -5.87 2.46 8.91
C LEU A 83 -5.68 1.92 10.34
N VAL A 84 -5.00 0.78 10.50
CA VAL A 84 -4.70 0.24 11.85
C VAL A 84 -3.62 1.03 12.58
N ASN A 85 -2.72 1.70 11.85
CA ASN A 85 -1.74 2.60 12.44
C ASN A 85 -2.40 3.84 13.04
N GLU A 86 -3.40 4.39 12.37
CA GLU A 86 -4.21 5.48 12.93
C GLU A 86 -5.05 5.02 14.14
N LEU A 87 -5.56 3.78 14.14
CA LEU A 87 -6.18 3.21 15.35
C LEU A 87 -5.17 3.11 16.51
N ALA A 88 -3.96 2.63 16.25
CA ALA A 88 -2.92 2.54 17.28
C ALA A 88 -2.55 3.91 17.84
N ASN A 89 -2.44 4.94 16.96
CA ASN A 89 -2.24 6.33 17.35
C ASN A 89 -3.39 6.86 18.23
N ASN A 90 -4.65 6.56 17.85
CA ASN A 90 -5.84 6.93 18.62
C ASN A 90 -5.86 6.29 20.03
N LEU A 91 -5.40 5.04 20.12
CA LEU A 91 -5.26 4.32 21.39
C LEU A 91 -4.05 4.77 22.21
N GLY A 92 -3.12 5.54 21.65
CA GLY A 92 -1.87 5.96 22.28
C GLY A 92 -0.85 4.84 22.48
N VAL A 93 -0.83 3.83 21.57
CA VAL A 93 0.01 2.64 21.66
C VAL A 93 0.81 2.42 20.36
N LYS A 94 1.85 1.60 20.41
CA LYS A 94 2.65 1.22 19.25
C LYS A 94 1.97 0.12 18.45
N LEU A 95 1.93 0.25 17.12
CA LEU A 95 1.50 -0.81 16.22
C LEU A 95 2.61 -1.87 16.05
N VAL A 96 2.23 -3.14 16.15
CA VAL A 96 3.10 -4.31 15.91
C VAL A 96 2.42 -5.22 14.89
N ILE A 97 2.97 -5.32 13.68
CA ILE A 97 2.44 -6.15 12.59
C ILE A 97 2.93 -7.59 12.72
N LYS A 98 2.03 -8.53 12.51
CA LYS A 98 2.26 -9.99 12.46
C LYS A 98 1.76 -10.50 11.12
N VAL A 99 2.67 -10.70 10.18
CA VAL A 99 2.33 -11.24 8.86
C VAL A 99 2.07 -12.72 8.95
N VAL A 100 0.99 -13.17 8.32
CA VAL A 100 0.68 -14.59 8.08
C VAL A 100 0.72 -14.87 6.58
N ASP A 101 0.88 -16.15 6.22
CA ASP A 101 1.11 -16.51 4.82
C ASP A 101 -0.17 -16.65 4.00
N LYS A 102 -1.29 -16.97 4.65
CA LYS A 102 -2.60 -17.18 4.02
C LYS A 102 -3.74 -16.87 4.99
N ILE A 103 -4.91 -16.62 4.44
CA ILE A 103 -6.14 -16.29 5.21
C ILE A 103 -6.46 -17.36 6.25
N ALA A 104 -6.27 -18.64 5.94
CA ALA A 104 -6.51 -19.74 6.87
C ALA A 104 -5.66 -19.68 8.14
N ASP A 105 -4.54 -18.95 8.14
CA ASP A 105 -3.65 -18.79 9.30
C ASP A 105 -4.09 -17.66 10.25
N ILE A 106 -5.06 -16.82 9.86
CA ILE A 106 -5.60 -15.71 10.67
C ILE A 106 -6.23 -16.27 11.96
N LYS A 107 -7.13 -17.25 11.85
CA LYS A 107 -7.80 -17.83 13.01
C LYS A 107 -6.81 -18.41 14.03
N PRO A 108 -5.88 -19.31 13.66
CA PRO A 108 -4.86 -19.81 14.59
C PRO A 108 -4.01 -18.71 15.22
N ALA A 109 -3.71 -17.65 14.48
CA ALA A 109 -2.94 -16.53 14.99
C ALA A 109 -3.71 -15.74 16.06
N LEU A 110 -4.99 -15.46 15.84
CA LEU A 110 -5.85 -14.78 16.82
C LEU A 110 -6.11 -15.67 18.07
N GLU A 111 -6.37 -16.97 17.88
CA GLU A 111 -6.62 -17.91 18.97
C GLU A 111 -5.39 -18.11 19.88
N SER A 112 -4.20 -18.14 19.28
CA SER A 112 -2.94 -18.25 20.03
C SER A 112 -2.49 -16.95 20.71
N GLY A 113 -3.24 -15.83 20.51
CA GLY A 113 -2.89 -14.53 21.08
C GLY A 113 -1.71 -13.83 20.38
N LYS A 114 -1.32 -14.26 19.16
CA LYS A 114 -0.29 -13.58 18.35
C LYS A 114 -0.75 -12.21 17.86
N GLY A 115 -2.07 -11.99 17.75
CA GLY A 115 -2.68 -10.72 17.42
C GLY A 115 -3.93 -10.44 18.23
N HIS A 116 -4.24 -9.17 18.43
CA HIS A 116 -5.44 -8.71 19.11
C HIS A 116 -6.63 -8.57 18.13
N LEU A 117 -6.32 -8.28 16.88
CA LEU A 117 -7.23 -8.25 15.73
C LEU A 117 -6.48 -8.66 14.46
N ALA A 118 -7.22 -8.98 13.40
CA ALA A 118 -6.68 -9.13 12.05
C ALA A 118 -7.26 -8.06 11.13
N ALA A 119 -6.36 -7.44 10.33
CA ALA A 119 -6.63 -6.50 9.27
C ALA A 119 -5.96 -7.06 8.01
N ALA A 120 -6.74 -7.74 7.16
CA ALA A 120 -6.22 -8.60 6.10
C ALA A 120 -7.14 -8.66 4.86
N GLY A 121 -7.97 -7.62 4.62
CA GLY A 121 -8.86 -7.55 3.47
C GLY A 121 -9.97 -8.60 3.46
N VAL A 122 -10.41 -9.04 4.62
CA VAL A 122 -11.35 -10.17 4.69
C VAL A 122 -12.81 -9.74 4.73
N THR A 123 -13.65 -10.53 4.10
CA THR A 123 -15.10 -10.38 4.05
C THR A 123 -15.77 -11.27 5.10
N PRO A 124 -16.73 -10.74 5.88
CA PRO A 124 -17.57 -11.55 6.74
C PRO A 124 -18.41 -12.55 5.92
N THR A 125 -18.19 -13.85 6.12
CA THR A 125 -18.98 -14.91 5.50
C THR A 125 -19.44 -15.92 6.56
N GLU A 126 -20.42 -16.77 6.21
CA GLU A 126 -20.96 -17.78 7.13
C GLU A 126 -19.93 -18.89 7.46
N ASN A 127 -18.93 -19.07 6.61
CA ASN A 127 -17.89 -20.09 6.80
C ASN A 127 -16.80 -19.68 7.79
N TRP A 128 -16.81 -18.43 8.27
CA TRP A 128 -15.94 -18.07 9.36
C TRP A 128 -16.40 -18.72 10.67
N SER A 129 -15.42 -19.11 11.48
CA SER A 129 -15.68 -19.80 12.75
C SER A 129 -16.58 -18.99 13.69
N GLU A 130 -17.49 -19.67 14.40
CA GLU A 130 -18.30 -19.08 15.48
C GLU A 130 -17.48 -18.43 16.60
N ASP A 131 -16.19 -18.75 16.73
CA ASP A 131 -15.27 -18.18 17.72
C ASP A 131 -14.72 -16.80 17.32
N LEU A 132 -14.95 -16.38 16.08
CA LEU A 132 -14.54 -15.09 15.55
C LEU A 132 -15.71 -14.12 15.46
N SER A 133 -15.41 -12.83 15.43
CA SER A 133 -16.37 -11.76 15.23
C SER A 133 -15.77 -10.69 14.33
N PHE A 134 -16.61 -10.01 13.59
CA PHE A 134 -16.25 -8.90 12.71
C PHE A 134 -16.59 -7.56 13.36
N GLY A 135 -15.79 -6.54 13.07
CA GLY A 135 -16.02 -5.17 13.44
C GLY A 135 -16.87 -4.41 12.42
N TYR A 136 -16.92 -3.10 12.58
CA TYR A 136 -17.56 -2.18 11.63
C TYR A 136 -16.86 -2.28 10.27
N PRO A 137 -17.61 -2.40 9.15
CA PRO A 137 -17.01 -2.47 7.81
C PRO A 137 -16.37 -1.13 7.43
N TYR A 138 -15.12 -1.17 6.98
CA TYR A 138 -14.36 0.03 6.60
C TYR A 138 -14.32 0.28 5.09
N ALA A 139 -14.70 -0.70 4.27
CA ALA A 139 -14.76 -0.59 2.82
C ALA A 139 -15.78 -1.56 2.23
N ASN A 140 -16.21 -1.24 1.00
CA ASN A 140 -17.03 -2.13 0.17
C ASN A 140 -16.26 -2.45 -1.11
N VAL A 141 -16.31 -3.72 -1.53
CA VAL A 141 -15.72 -4.20 -2.78
C VAL A 141 -16.73 -5.06 -3.53
N ASP A 142 -16.58 -5.12 -4.85
CA ASP A 142 -17.30 -6.06 -5.70
C ASP A 142 -16.38 -7.24 -6.03
N THR A 143 -16.93 -8.45 -6.14
CA THR A 143 -16.18 -9.63 -6.62
C THR A 143 -16.45 -9.83 -8.09
N HIS A 144 -15.39 -9.86 -8.87
CA HIS A 144 -15.41 -9.96 -10.32
C HIS A 144 -14.82 -11.28 -10.83
N LEU A 145 -15.42 -11.84 -11.87
CA LEU A 145 -14.77 -12.81 -12.72
C LEU A 145 -13.95 -12.05 -13.78
N ILE A 146 -12.66 -12.34 -13.85
CA ILE A 146 -11.72 -11.62 -14.72
C ILE A 146 -11.37 -12.48 -15.92
N TYR A 147 -11.33 -11.86 -17.12
CA TYR A 147 -10.96 -12.48 -18.38
C TYR A 147 -10.03 -11.58 -19.20
N LYS A 148 -9.37 -12.11 -20.23
CA LYS A 148 -8.55 -11.36 -21.18
C LYS A 148 -9.38 -10.83 -22.33
N ARG A 149 -9.27 -9.54 -22.63
CA ARG A 149 -9.79 -8.91 -23.86
C ARG A 149 -9.19 -9.58 -25.09
N GLY A 150 -10.01 -9.78 -26.13
CA GLY A 150 -9.58 -10.50 -27.33
C GLY A 150 -9.95 -11.98 -27.32
N THR A 151 -10.20 -12.58 -26.13
CA THR A 151 -10.86 -13.87 -25.99
C THR A 151 -12.40 -13.71 -25.97
N THR A 152 -13.14 -14.82 -26.00
CA THR A 152 -14.60 -14.75 -25.98
C THR A 152 -15.11 -14.28 -24.62
N LYS A 153 -15.72 -13.07 -24.58
CA LYS A 153 -16.36 -12.55 -23.38
C LYS A 153 -17.55 -13.42 -23.00
N PRO A 154 -17.59 -14.03 -21.80
CA PRO A 154 -18.80 -14.71 -21.34
C PRO A 154 -19.93 -13.70 -21.11
N GLN A 155 -21.14 -14.09 -21.55
CA GLN A 155 -22.35 -13.28 -21.37
C GLN A 155 -23.16 -13.74 -20.16
N SER A 156 -22.88 -14.95 -19.69
CA SER A 156 -23.56 -15.58 -18.55
C SER A 156 -22.67 -16.67 -17.97
N VAL A 157 -23.11 -17.25 -16.84
CA VAL A 157 -22.40 -18.33 -16.15
C VAL A 157 -22.32 -19.61 -17.01
N GLU A 158 -23.29 -19.89 -17.89
CA GLU A 158 -23.22 -21.01 -18.81
C GLU A 158 -22.00 -21.00 -19.71
N ASN A 159 -21.50 -19.79 -20.05
CA ASN A 159 -20.37 -19.64 -20.97
C ASN A 159 -19.01 -19.94 -20.29
N ILE A 160 -18.98 -20.05 -18.97
CA ILE A 160 -17.77 -20.38 -18.21
C ILE A 160 -17.70 -21.84 -17.78
N VAL A 161 -18.81 -22.59 -17.92
CA VAL A 161 -18.83 -24.03 -17.62
C VAL A 161 -17.87 -24.76 -18.56
N GLY A 162 -17.01 -25.61 -17.98
CA GLY A 162 -15.99 -26.37 -18.71
C GLY A 162 -14.77 -25.56 -19.16
N ARG A 163 -14.69 -24.29 -18.77
CA ARG A 163 -13.50 -23.45 -18.97
C ARG A 163 -12.57 -23.58 -17.78
N LYS A 164 -11.30 -23.19 -17.98
CA LYS A 164 -10.25 -23.27 -16.97
C LYS A 164 -10.32 -22.08 -16.02
N ILE A 165 -10.94 -22.29 -14.86
CA ILE A 165 -11.06 -21.32 -13.78
C ILE A 165 -10.09 -21.69 -12.68
N GLU A 166 -9.26 -20.76 -12.24
CA GLU A 166 -8.38 -20.94 -11.09
C GLU A 166 -8.52 -19.75 -10.14
N ILE A 167 -8.68 -20.02 -8.84
CA ILE A 167 -8.89 -19.03 -7.80
C ILE A 167 -7.85 -19.18 -6.69
N THR A 168 -7.68 -18.16 -5.88
CA THR A 168 -6.91 -18.23 -4.62
C THR A 168 -7.64 -19.07 -3.56
N SER A 169 -7.00 -19.30 -2.43
CA SER A 169 -7.64 -19.98 -1.29
C SER A 169 -8.48 -19.05 -0.41
N GLU A 170 -8.98 -17.95 -0.97
CA GLU A 170 -9.87 -17.04 -0.27
C GLU A 170 -11.27 -17.65 -0.13
N ILE A 171 -11.78 -17.61 1.10
CA ILE A 171 -13.03 -18.28 1.48
C ILE A 171 -14.21 -17.75 0.67
N ASP A 172 -14.30 -16.44 0.50
CA ASP A 172 -15.42 -15.77 -0.16
C ASP A 172 -15.39 -15.91 -1.70
N HIS A 173 -14.21 -16.07 -2.31
CA HIS A 173 -14.08 -16.39 -3.74
C HIS A 173 -14.61 -17.80 -4.03
N GLU A 174 -14.29 -18.77 -3.18
CA GLU A 174 -14.78 -20.11 -3.28
C GLU A 174 -16.30 -20.17 -3.06
N GLU A 175 -16.82 -19.47 -2.02
CA GLU A 175 -18.26 -19.37 -1.78
C GLU A 175 -19.03 -18.80 -2.97
N ALA A 176 -18.48 -17.78 -3.64
CA ALA A 176 -19.13 -17.20 -4.81
C ALA A 176 -19.32 -18.22 -5.95
N LEU A 177 -18.36 -19.14 -6.14
CA LEU A 177 -18.47 -20.21 -7.14
C LEU A 177 -19.36 -21.35 -6.66
N GLU A 178 -19.33 -21.73 -5.38
CA GLU A 178 -20.22 -22.75 -4.84
C GLU A 178 -21.70 -22.33 -4.92
N GLU A 179 -22.02 -21.05 -4.68
CA GLU A 179 -23.37 -20.51 -4.89
C GLU A 179 -23.82 -20.66 -6.36
N LEU A 180 -22.94 -20.37 -7.31
CA LEU A 180 -23.24 -20.54 -8.74
C LEU A 180 -23.42 -22.01 -9.09
N LYS A 181 -22.62 -22.90 -8.51
CA LYS A 181 -22.68 -24.36 -8.77
C LYS A 181 -24.00 -25.01 -8.40
N ILE A 182 -24.78 -24.40 -7.49
CA ILE A 182 -26.14 -24.87 -7.16
C ILE A 182 -27.00 -24.90 -8.43
N ASN A 183 -26.88 -23.87 -9.30
CA ASN A 183 -27.64 -23.78 -10.54
C ASN A 183 -26.87 -24.33 -11.75
N TYR A 184 -25.56 -24.47 -11.65
CA TYR A 184 -24.65 -24.94 -12.71
C TYR A 184 -23.76 -26.07 -12.19
N PRO A 185 -24.31 -27.28 -11.97
CA PRO A 185 -23.59 -28.39 -11.31
C PRO A 185 -22.29 -28.83 -12.01
N ASN A 186 -22.15 -28.52 -13.30
CA ASN A 186 -20.96 -28.83 -14.09
C ASN A 186 -19.90 -27.72 -14.03
N LEU A 187 -20.11 -26.65 -13.25
CA LEU A 187 -19.09 -25.63 -12.99
C LEU A 187 -17.96 -26.22 -12.14
N THR A 188 -16.75 -26.10 -12.63
CA THR A 188 -15.54 -26.59 -11.94
C THR A 188 -14.45 -25.54 -11.94
N TRP A 189 -13.65 -25.55 -10.90
CA TRP A 189 -12.47 -24.69 -10.75
C TRP A 189 -11.36 -25.41 -10.00
N SER A 190 -10.17 -24.84 -10.01
CA SER A 190 -9.05 -25.24 -9.15
C SER A 190 -8.69 -24.15 -8.19
N THR A 191 -8.28 -24.51 -6.98
CA THR A 191 -7.82 -23.57 -5.94
C THR A 191 -6.31 -23.61 -5.84
N ASN A 192 -5.66 -22.44 -5.89
CA ASN A 192 -4.22 -22.30 -5.74
C ASN A 192 -3.90 -21.66 -4.39
N ALA A 193 -3.32 -22.44 -3.50
CA ALA A 193 -2.96 -21.97 -2.14
C ALA A 193 -1.58 -21.28 -2.08
N SER A 194 -0.81 -21.27 -3.17
CA SER A 194 0.56 -20.76 -3.21
C SER A 194 0.71 -19.46 -4.00
N GLN A 195 -0.29 -19.07 -4.76
CA GLN A 195 -0.28 -17.88 -5.63
C GLN A 195 -1.31 -16.88 -5.15
N GLY A 196 -0.97 -15.59 -5.23
CA GLY A 196 -1.89 -14.50 -4.96
C GLY A 196 -2.78 -14.18 -6.16
N VAL A 197 -3.77 -13.31 -5.94
CA VAL A 197 -4.72 -12.85 -6.98
C VAL A 197 -3.97 -12.21 -8.15
N GLU A 198 -2.93 -11.42 -7.88
CA GLU A 198 -2.12 -10.73 -8.91
C GLU A 198 -1.44 -11.72 -9.86
N GLU A 199 -0.95 -12.84 -9.32
CA GLU A 199 -0.29 -13.86 -10.11
C GLU A 199 -1.31 -14.63 -10.98
N LEU A 200 -2.49 -14.92 -10.44
CA LEU A 200 -3.56 -15.53 -11.20
C LEU A 200 -4.08 -14.62 -12.32
N MET A 201 -4.23 -13.31 -12.05
CA MET A 201 -4.58 -12.33 -13.09
C MET A 201 -3.52 -12.26 -14.20
N SER A 202 -2.24 -12.32 -13.86
CA SER A 202 -1.16 -12.39 -14.86
C SER A 202 -1.25 -13.66 -15.71
N ARG A 203 -1.66 -14.79 -15.13
CA ARG A 203 -1.86 -16.05 -15.87
C ARG A 203 -3.08 -16.00 -16.80
N VAL A 204 -4.12 -15.24 -16.44
CA VAL A 204 -5.22 -14.93 -17.37
C VAL A 204 -4.71 -14.12 -18.55
N ASP A 205 -3.87 -13.11 -18.32
CA ASP A 205 -3.30 -12.28 -19.40
C ASP A 205 -2.37 -13.09 -20.32
N LEU A 206 -1.67 -14.08 -19.78
CA LEU A 206 -0.85 -15.02 -20.55
C LEU A 206 -1.64 -16.16 -21.19
N GLU A 207 -2.98 -16.22 -21.00
CA GLU A 207 -3.87 -17.27 -21.51
C GLU A 207 -3.53 -18.69 -20.99
N GLU A 208 -2.86 -18.78 -19.83
CA GLU A 208 -2.60 -20.06 -19.16
C GLU A 208 -3.85 -20.60 -18.47
N ILE A 209 -4.71 -19.68 -18.00
CA ILE A 209 -6.05 -19.95 -17.48
C ILE A 209 -7.05 -19.01 -18.16
N ASP A 210 -8.33 -19.43 -18.27
CA ASP A 210 -9.34 -18.61 -18.93
C ASP A 210 -9.88 -17.51 -18.02
N PHE A 211 -10.04 -17.82 -16.71
CA PHE A 211 -10.64 -16.92 -15.73
C PHE A 211 -9.99 -17.06 -14.37
N THR A 212 -9.99 -15.96 -13.63
CA THR A 212 -9.78 -15.93 -12.19
C THR A 212 -10.81 -15.03 -11.52
N ILE A 213 -10.84 -15.04 -10.18
CA ILE A 213 -11.66 -14.11 -9.39
C ILE A 213 -10.74 -13.10 -8.72
N ALA A 214 -11.19 -11.85 -8.68
CA ALA A 214 -10.54 -10.78 -7.95
C ALA A 214 -11.57 -9.81 -7.39
N ASP A 215 -11.26 -9.18 -6.29
CA ASP A 215 -12.04 -8.07 -5.80
C ASP A 215 -11.74 -6.78 -6.57
N SER A 216 -12.69 -5.84 -6.56
CA SER A 216 -12.63 -4.62 -7.38
C SER A 216 -11.39 -3.76 -7.08
N ASN A 217 -10.95 -3.70 -5.83
CA ASN A 217 -9.73 -3.00 -5.41
C ASN A 217 -8.45 -3.69 -5.92
N GLU A 218 -8.40 -5.02 -5.90
CA GLU A 218 -7.30 -5.80 -6.45
C GLU A 218 -7.23 -5.68 -7.96
N PHE A 219 -8.39 -5.83 -8.63
CA PHE A 219 -8.50 -5.67 -10.07
C PHE A 219 -8.11 -4.26 -10.51
N ALA A 220 -8.52 -3.22 -9.77
CA ALA A 220 -8.16 -1.83 -10.05
C ALA A 220 -6.63 -1.64 -10.10
N LEU A 221 -5.87 -2.21 -9.18
CA LEU A 221 -4.40 -2.15 -9.18
C LEU A 221 -3.78 -2.91 -10.35
N GLN A 222 -4.34 -4.07 -10.72
CA GLN A 222 -3.78 -4.95 -11.75
C GLN A 222 -4.13 -4.53 -13.17
N ARG A 223 -5.26 -3.85 -13.38
CA ARG A 223 -5.73 -3.41 -14.70
C ARG A 223 -4.72 -2.54 -15.45
N HIS A 224 -3.89 -1.78 -14.73
CA HIS A 224 -2.86 -0.93 -15.34
C HIS A 224 -1.64 -1.72 -15.81
N ILE A 225 -1.31 -2.79 -15.10
CA ILE A 225 -0.19 -3.67 -15.42
C ILE A 225 -0.57 -4.60 -16.56
N ASN A 226 -1.81 -5.10 -16.49
CA ASN A 226 -2.39 -6.03 -17.45
C ASN A 226 -3.58 -5.35 -18.15
N PRO A 227 -3.33 -4.40 -19.08
CA PRO A 227 -4.38 -3.55 -19.66
C PRO A 227 -5.38 -4.32 -20.54
N GLU A 228 -5.09 -5.57 -20.88
CA GLU A 228 -6.02 -6.44 -21.59
C GLU A 228 -7.01 -7.17 -20.68
N LEU A 229 -6.82 -7.16 -19.35
CA LEU A 229 -7.77 -7.74 -18.42
C LEU A 229 -9.07 -6.94 -18.35
N ARG A 230 -10.17 -7.63 -18.26
CA ARG A 230 -11.53 -7.07 -18.19
C ARG A 230 -12.39 -7.88 -17.22
N VAL A 231 -13.38 -7.19 -16.67
CA VAL A 231 -14.46 -7.85 -15.93
C VAL A 231 -15.37 -8.57 -16.92
N ALA A 232 -15.52 -9.88 -16.70
CA ALA A 232 -16.44 -10.73 -17.44
C ALA A 232 -17.85 -10.63 -16.85
N LEU A 233 -17.97 -10.96 -15.57
CA LEU A 233 -19.20 -10.99 -14.78
C LEU A 233 -18.94 -10.41 -13.39
N ASP A 234 -19.93 -9.71 -12.83
CA ASP A 234 -19.96 -9.41 -11.40
C ASP A 234 -20.57 -10.61 -10.68
N LEU A 235 -19.82 -11.20 -9.75
CA LEU A 235 -20.26 -12.38 -8.99
C LEU A 235 -20.98 -11.98 -7.71
N LYS A 236 -20.39 -11.02 -6.96
CA LYS A 236 -21.01 -10.41 -5.77
C LYS A 236 -20.80 -8.90 -5.81
N LYS A 237 -21.74 -8.15 -5.23
CA LYS A 237 -21.67 -6.69 -5.14
C LYS A 237 -21.74 -6.24 -3.71
N ASN A 238 -21.08 -5.10 -3.43
CA ASN A 238 -21.08 -4.43 -2.14
C ASN A 238 -20.69 -5.37 -0.98
N LYS A 239 -19.66 -6.20 -1.19
CA LYS A 239 -19.08 -6.97 -0.08
C LYS A 239 -18.41 -6.05 0.90
N GLU A 240 -18.68 -6.24 2.15
CA GLU A 240 -18.05 -5.49 3.23
C GLU A 240 -16.68 -6.08 3.58
N LEU A 241 -15.66 -5.24 3.69
CA LEU A 241 -14.39 -5.60 4.30
C LEU A 241 -14.39 -5.14 5.76
N ALA A 242 -14.05 -6.05 6.67
CA ALA A 242 -14.07 -5.77 8.11
C ALA A 242 -12.90 -6.44 8.84
N TRP A 243 -12.47 -5.81 9.93
CA TRP A 243 -11.46 -6.39 10.81
C TRP A 243 -12.04 -7.57 11.60
N VAL A 244 -11.19 -8.56 11.84
CA VAL A 244 -11.56 -9.81 12.51
C VAL A 244 -11.00 -9.84 13.93
N TYR A 245 -11.82 -10.30 14.86
CA TYR A 245 -11.49 -10.41 16.29
C TYR A 245 -11.81 -11.81 16.80
N LYS A 246 -11.04 -12.27 17.79
CA LYS A 246 -11.48 -13.39 18.60
C LYS A 246 -12.70 -12.95 19.41
N LYS A 247 -13.79 -13.73 19.38
CA LYS A 247 -15.06 -13.35 20.01
C LYS A 247 -14.96 -13.15 21.53
N LYS A 248 -14.11 -13.97 22.19
CA LYS A 248 -13.94 -13.93 23.63
C LYS A 248 -12.88 -12.91 24.04
N GLY A 249 -13.25 -11.97 24.89
CA GLY A 249 -12.33 -11.04 25.55
C GLY A 249 -11.95 -9.79 24.74
N THR A 250 -12.44 -9.62 23.52
CA THR A 250 -12.08 -8.49 22.62
C THR A 250 -13.23 -7.50 22.40
N ARG A 251 -14.32 -7.64 23.11
CA ARG A 251 -15.52 -6.80 22.92
C ARG A 251 -15.19 -5.31 23.02
N GLU A 252 -14.51 -4.90 24.06
CA GLU A 252 -14.17 -3.51 24.33
C GLU A 252 -13.18 -2.97 23.28
N LEU A 253 -12.22 -3.78 22.84
CA LEU A 253 -11.33 -3.42 21.74
C LEU A 253 -12.11 -3.21 20.45
N ARG A 254 -13.02 -4.13 20.12
CA ARG A 254 -13.86 -4.02 18.93
C ARG A 254 -14.74 -2.77 18.97
N GLU A 255 -15.44 -2.52 20.06
CA GLU A 255 -16.27 -1.32 20.23
C GLU A 255 -15.45 -0.02 20.07
N GLN A 256 -14.22 0.01 20.59
CA GLN A 256 -13.32 1.15 20.42
C GLN A 256 -12.86 1.31 18.97
N ALA A 257 -12.52 0.20 18.29
CA ALA A 257 -12.13 0.21 16.90
C ALA A 257 -13.31 0.56 15.96
N ASP A 258 -14.50 0.05 16.24
CA ASP A 258 -15.72 0.39 15.48
C ASP A 258 -16.03 1.89 15.57
N ASN A 259 -15.95 2.47 16.78
CA ASN A 259 -16.13 3.91 16.97
C ASN A 259 -15.06 4.73 16.22
N PHE A 260 -13.80 4.28 16.25
CA PHE A 260 -12.72 4.89 15.47
C PHE A 260 -13.02 4.86 13.96
N LEU A 261 -13.46 3.72 13.42
CA LEU A 261 -13.74 3.57 11.99
C LEU A 261 -14.92 4.45 11.55
N ILE A 262 -15.99 4.51 12.33
CA ILE A 262 -17.14 5.41 12.08
C ILE A 262 -16.68 6.87 12.04
N GLU A 263 -15.83 7.28 12.97
CA GLU A 263 -15.28 8.64 12.98
C GLU A 263 -14.34 8.89 11.81
N ALA A 264 -13.45 7.93 11.49
CA ALA A 264 -12.52 7.98 10.36
C ALA A 264 -13.26 8.11 9.01
N GLU A 265 -14.38 7.41 8.84
CA GLU A 265 -15.24 7.55 7.68
C GLU A 265 -15.86 8.97 7.62
N ARG A 266 -16.43 9.43 8.73
CA ARG A 266 -17.05 10.76 8.83
C ARG A 266 -16.06 11.90 8.56
N GLU A 267 -14.82 11.78 9.02
CA GLU A 267 -13.76 12.77 8.81
C GLU A 267 -13.05 12.63 7.45
N GLY A 268 -13.42 11.63 6.64
CA GLY A 268 -12.85 11.40 5.32
C GLY A 268 -11.48 10.73 5.31
N LEU A 269 -11.01 10.19 6.44
CA LEU A 269 -9.73 9.48 6.52
C LEU A 269 -9.74 8.21 5.66
N VAL A 270 -10.82 7.43 5.68
CA VAL A 270 -10.99 6.23 4.84
C VAL A 270 -10.94 6.62 3.36
N THR A 271 -11.64 7.69 2.96
CA THR A 271 -11.59 8.21 1.59
C THR A 271 -10.17 8.65 1.21
N GLN A 272 -9.46 9.34 2.09
CA GLN A 272 -8.07 9.75 1.85
C GLN A 272 -7.12 8.56 1.64
N ILE A 273 -7.29 7.49 2.44
CA ILE A 273 -6.51 6.27 2.32
C ILE A 273 -6.84 5.59 0.97
N ASN A 274 -8.12 5.45 0.63
CA ASN A 274 -8.54 4.87 -0.64
C ASN A 274 -8.02 5.66 -1.85
N GLU A 275 -8.14 6.98 -1.85
CA GLU A 275 -7.59 7.82 -2.90
C GLU A 275 -6.07 7.68 -3.05
N ARG A 276 -5.36 7.49 -1.92
CA ARG A 276 -3.92 7.29 -1.95
C ARG A 276 -3.50 5.99 -2.61
N TYR A 277 -4.20 4.90 -2.31
CA TYR A 277 -3.82 3.57 -2.77
C TYR A 277 -4.52 3.14 -4.06
N TYR A 278 -5.70 3.64 -4.34
CA TYR A 278 -6.54 3.23 -5.47
C TYR A 278 -6.91 4.36 -6.42
N GLY A 279 -6.85 5.64 -5.99
CA GLY A 279 -7.31 6.79 -6.79
C GLY A 279 -6.56 7.00 -8.10
N TYR A 280 -5.34 6.46 -8.23
CA TYR A 280 -4.61 6.43 -9.49
C TYR A 280 -4.82 5.12 -10.28
N ALA A 281 -5.52 4.17 -9.71
CA ALA A 281 -5.84 2.92 -10.37
C ALA A 281 -6.81 3.10 -11.56
N ASP A 282 -7.52 4.20 -11.61
CA ASP A 282 -8.31 4.65 -12.76
C ASP A 282 -7.55 5.66 -13.65
N ALA A 283 -6.20 5.70 -13.52
CA ALA A 283 -5.36 6.67 -14.20
C ALA A 283 -5.64 6.73 -15.71
N LEU A 284 -5.97 7.93 -16.14
CA LEU A 284 -6.21 8.32 -17.53
C LEU A 284 -7.43 7.66 -18.18
N ASP A 285 -8.54 7.77 -17.51
CA ASP A 285 -9.81 7.76 -18.20
C ASP A 285 -10.03 9.12 -18.91
N TYR A 286 -11.18 9.25 -19.58
CA TYR A 286 -11.57 10.48 -20.28
C TYR A 286 -11.55 11.74 -19.39
N VAL A 287 -11.85 11.61 -18.09
CA VAL A 287 -11.91 12.72 -17.13
C VAL A 287 -10.51 13.20 -16.77
N ASP A 288 -9.57 12.28 -16.59
CA ASP A 288 -8.17 12.60 -16.25
C ASP A 288 -7.47 13.28 -17.41
N THR A 289 -7.70 12.81 -18.63
CA THR A 289 -7.21 13.47 -19.85
C THR A 289 -7.73 14.91 -19.93
N ARG A 290 -9.02 15.11 -19.68
CA ARG A 290 -9.63 16.45 -19.69
C ARG A 290 -9.05 17.35 -18.59
N THR A 291 -8.89 16.82 -17.38
CA THR A 291 -8.29 17.55 -16.26
C THR A 291 -6.83 17.91 -16.54
N PHE A 292 -6.08 17.00 -17.16
CA PHE A 292 -4.71 17.29 -17.61
C PHE A 292 -4.67 18.45 -18.59
N ILE A 293 -5.50 18.43 -19.64
CA ILE A 293 -5.61 19.50 -20.64
C ILE A 293 -5.98 20.84 -19.98
N GLU A 294 -6.93 20.84 -19.05
CA GLU A 294 -7.29 22.04 -18.28
C GLU A 294 -6.08 22.57 -17.47
N HIS A 295 -5.30 21.68 -16.86
CA HIS A 295 -4.10 22.08 -16.13
C HIS A 295 -2.96 22.55 -17.05
N VAL A 296 -2.86 22.02 -18.27
CA VAL A 296 -1.93 22.56 -19.30
C VAL A 296 -2.23 24.03 -19.57
N GLN A 297 -3.52 24.42 -19.63
CA GLN A 297 -3.91 25.79 -19.87
C GLN A 297 -3.82 26.69 -18.63
N SER A 298 -4.13 26.17 -17.45
CA SER A 298 -4.29 26.97 -16.22
C SER A 298 -3.07 26.98 -15.30
N ARG A 299 -2.30 25.90 -15.21
CA ARG A 299 -1.18 25.75 -14.27
C ARG A 299 0.18 25.82 -14.96
N LEU A 300 0.35 25.12 -16.07
CA LEU A 300 1.64 24.99 -16.75
C LEU A 300 2.24 26.34 -17.19
N PRO A 301 1.48 27.35 -17.67
CA PRO A 301 2.07 28.63 -18.08
C PRO A 301 2.94 29.30 -17.01
N LYS A 302 2.66 29.04 -15.73
CA LYS A 302 3.43 29.57 -14.59
C LYS A 302 4.84 28.97 -14.48
N TYR A 303 5.08 27.82 -15.09
CA TYR A 303 6.30 27.02 -14.92
C TYR A 303 6.96 26.66 -16.26
N LYS A 304 6.31 26.96 -17.41
CA LYS A 304 6.78 26.59 -18.75
C LYS A 304 8.23 27.02 -18.98
N GLU A 305 8.55 28.29 -18.68
CA GLU A 305 9.92 28.82 -18.84
C GLU A 305 10.96 28.06 -17.99
N ASN A 306 10.57 27.62 -16.78
CA ASN A 306 11.46 26.84 -15.93
C ASN A 306 11.71 25.44 -16.52
N PHE A 307 10.67 24.79 -17.09
CA PHE A 307 10.83 23.51 -17.78
C PHE A 307 11.65 23.63 -19.04
N VAL A 308 11.41 24.66 -19.87
CA VAL A 308 12.19 24.94 -21.07
C VAL A 308 13.67 25.19 -20.72
N SER A 309 13.94 26.02 -19.72
CA SER A 309 15.31 26.30 -19.24
C SER A 309 16.01 25.03 -18.73
N ALA A 310 15.31 24.17 -17.97
CA ALA A 310 15.84 22.89 -17.51
C ALA A 310 16.06 21.93 -18.68
N GLY A 311 15.13 21.87 -19.63
CA GLY A 311 15.27 21.07 -20.84
C GLY A 311 16.52 21.41 -21.62
N MET A 312 16.76 22.72 -21.88
CA MET A 312 17.98 23.21 -22.53
C MET A 312 19.26 22.91 -21.72
N GLN A 313 19.20 23.04 -20.40
CA GLN A 313 20.36 22.82 -19.53
C GLN A 313 20.82 21.36 -19.52
N PHE A 314 19.86 20.42 -19.58
CA PHE A 314 20.13 19.00 -19.41
C PHE A 314 19.94 18.16 -20.67
N ASP A 315 19.68 18.79 -21.81
CA ASP A 315 19.43 18.16 -23.11
C ASP A 315 18.27 17.13 -23.06
N VAL A 316 17.16 17.54 -22.49
CA VAL A 316 15.92 16.74 -22.38
C VAL A 316 14.75 17.54 -22.93
N ASP A 317 13.86 16.89 -23.66
CA ASP A 317 12.61 17.53 -24.07
C ASP A 317 11.86 18.09 -22.84
N TRP A 318 11.67 19.41 -22.80
CA TRP A 318 11.00 20.08 -21.69
C TRP A 318 9.58 19.57 -21.44
N ARG A 319 8.91 19.05 -22.47
CA ARG A 319 7.56 18.46 -22.37
C ARG A 319 7.60 17.16 -21.59
N LEU A 320 8.64 16.36 -21.73
CA LEU A 320 8.87 15.18 -20.89
C LEU A 320 9.09 15.58 -19.43
N LEU A 321 9.92 16.60 -19.16
CA LEU A 321 10.12 17.12 -17.81
C LEU A 321 8.83 17.67 -17.22
N ALA A 322 7.99 18.33 -18.02
CA ALA A 322 6.68 18.81 -17.58
C ALA A 322 5.72 17.64 -17.27
N ALA A 323 5.73 16.58 -18.08
CA ALA A 323 4.94 15.37 -17.85
C ALA A 323 5.38 14.67 -16.53
N ILE A 324 6.70 14.58 -16.26
CA ILE A 324 7.21 14.10 -14.96
C ILE A 324 6.67 14.98 -13.83
N GLY A 325 6.81 16.30 -13.94
CA GLY A 325 6.31 17.23 -12.92
C GLY A 325 4.80 17.16 -12.70
N TYR A 326 4.04 16.84 -13.75
CA TYR A 326 2.60 16.61 -13.62
C TYR A 326 2.31 15.30 -12.86
N GLN A 327 2.96 14.22 -13.22
CA GLN A 327 2.84 12.93 -12.51
C GLN A 327 3.21 13.06 -11.04
N GLU A 328 4.22 13.86 -10.70
CA GLU A 328 4.69 14.04 -9.33
C GLU A 328 3.73 14.88 -8.46
N SER A 329 3.18 15.97 -8.99
CA SER A 329 2.47 16.94 -8.16
C SER A 329 1.27 17.61 -8.83
N HIS A 330 0.90 17.22 -10.04
CA HIS A 330 -0.03 17.99 -10.87
C HIS A 330 0.36 19.48 -10.96
N TRP A 331 1.69 19.73 -11.02
CA TRP A 331 2.31 21.07 -11.00
C TRP A 331 1.94 21.91 -9.76
N GLN A 332 1.83 21.28 -8.61
CA GLN A 332 1.59 21.97 -7.33
C GLN A 332 2.92 22.15 -6.57
N PRO A 333 3.47 23.40 -6.47
CA PRO A 333 4.81 23.60 -5.91
C PRO A 333 4.90 23.36 -4.40
N ARG A 334 3.77 23.31 -3.70
CA ARG A 334 3.71 23.04 -2.26
C ARG A 334 3.25 21.61 -1.94
N ALA A 335 3.20 20.73 -2.93
CA ALA A 335 2.86 19.34 -2.72
C ALA A 335 3.84 18.68 -1.73
N ILE A 336 3.30 17.87 -0.84
CA ILE A 336 4.04 17.13 0.20
C ILE A 336 3.44 15.74 0.28
N SER A 337 4.28 14.71 0.07
CA SER A 337 3.86 13.33 0.28
C SER A 337 3.99 12.92 1.76
N LYS A 338 3.40 11.80 2.13
CA LYS A 338 3.55 11.22 3.48
C LYS A 338 5.01 10.89 3.83
N THR A 339 5.81 10.48 2.84
CA THR A 339 7.23 10.15 3.00
C THR A 339 8.13 11.39 3.04
N GLY A 340 7.54 12.60 3.01
CA GLY A 340 8.26 13.85 3.13
C GLY A 340 8.96 14.32 1.87
N VAL A 341 8.69 13.71 0.70
CA VAL A 341 9.07 14.29 -0.59
C VAL A 341 8.27 15.56 -0.85
N ARG A 342 8.87 16.55 -1.50
CA ARG A 342 8.28 17.89 -1.59
C ARG A 342 8.57 18.58 -2.90
N GLY A 343 7.67 19.50 -3.23
CA GLY A 343 7.82 20.43 -4.35
C GLY A 343 7.27 19.85 -5.65
N LEU A 344 7.42 20.61 -6.73
CA LEU A 344 6.82 20.34 -8.02
C LEU A 344 7.31 19.00 -8.63
N MET A 345 8.58 18.62 -8.38
CA MET A 345 9.21 17.36 -8.83
C MET A 345 9.40 16.36 -7.70
N MET A 346 8.75 16.51 -6.56
CA MET A 346 8.71 15.58 -5.42
C MET A 346 10.07 15.03 -4.99
N LEU A 347 11.04 15.93 -4.76
CA LEU A 347 12.38 15.53 -4.37
C LEU A 347 12.45 15.10 -2.90
N THR A 348 13.14 13.99 -2.61
CA THR A 348 13.48 13.61 -1.23
C THR A 348 14.48 14.59 -0.61
N LEU A 349 14.64 14.58 0.71
CA LEU A 349 15.70 15.35 1.38
C LEU A 349 17.09 14.91 0.94
N THR A 350 17.29 13.62 0.77
CA THR A 350 18.56 13.03 0.35
C THR A 350 18.92 13.47 -1.05
N THR A 351 18.00 13.33 -2.00
CA THR A 351 18.18 13.76 -3.40
C THR A 351 18.45 15.26 -3.49
N ALA A 352 17.66 16.08 -2.77
CA ALA A 352 17.86 17.53 -2.77
C ALA A 352 19.24 17.93 -2.21
N LYS A 353 19.71 17.27 -1.15
CA LYS A 353 21.04 17.50 -0.59
C LYS A 353 22.15 17.09 -1.58
N GLU A 354 21.99 15.96 -2.22
CA GLU A 354 22.93 15.45 -3.24
C GLU A 354 23.07 16.41 -4.41
N LEU A 355 21.94 16.97 -4.89
CA LEU A 355 21.88 17.91 -6.01
C LEU A 355 22.05 19.39 -5.58
N ASN A 356 22.44 19.67 -4.34
CA ASN A 356 22.59 21.03 -3.78
C ASN A 356 21.34 21.90 -3.92
N ILE A 357 20.14 21.31 -3.86
CA ILE A 357 18.86 22.03 -3.88
C ILE A 357 18.53 22.54 -2.47
N LYS A 358 18.63 23.84 -2.27
CA LYS A 358 18.39 24.47 -0.96
C LYS A 358 16.91 24.53 -0.59
N ASN A 359 16.04 24.74 -1.57
CA ASN A 359 14.59 24.86 -1.36
C ASN A 359 13.82 24.03 -2.40
N ARG A 360 13.29 22.90 -1.98
CA ARG A 360 12.50 21.99 -2.83
C ARG A 360 11.12 22.55 -3.20
N LEU A 361 10.63 23.57 -2.46
CA LEU A 361 9.34 24.22 -2.69
C LEU A 361 9.44 25.39 -3.66
N ASP A 362 10.67 25.84 -4.00
CA ASP A 362 10.88 26.79 -5.07
C ASP A 362 10.74 26.08 -6.42
N PRO A 363 9.80 26.51 -7.29
CA PRO A 363 9.50 25.82 -8.54
C PRO A 363 10.71 25.63 -9.45
N ALA A 364 11.50 26.70 -9.65
CA ALA A 364 12.67 26.65 -10.53
C ALA A 364 13.73 25.68 -10.01
N SER A 365 14.02 25.72 -8.70
CA SER A 365 14.96 24.80 -8.05
C SER A 365 14.45 23.35 -8.08
N SER A 366 13.15 23.14 -7.86
CA SER A 366 12.53 21.82 -7.90
C SER A 366 12.59 21.20 -9.30
N ILE A 367 12.23 21.96 -10.34
CA ILE A 367 12.27 21.52 -11.73
C ILE A 367 13.70 21.23 -12.17
N ARG A 368 14.65 22.12 -11.90
CA ARG A 368 16.07 21.88 -12.20
C ARG A 368 16.58 20.61 -11.50
N GLY A 369 16.27 20.44 -10.22
CA GLY A 369 16.70 19.26 -9.47
C GLY A 369 16.05 17.97 -9.97
N GLY A 370 14.77 18.00 -10.35
CA GLY A 370 14.10 16.85 -10.95
C GLY A 370 14.69 16.46 -12.30
N ALA A 371 14.98 17.44 -13.15
CA ALA A 371 15.65 17.21 -14.44
C ALA A 371 17.06 16.61 -14.26
N GLU A 372 17.86 17.18 -13.35
CA GLU A 372 19.19 16.66 -13.02
C GLU A 372 19.13 15.22 -12.48
N TYR A 373 18.14 14.92 -11.62
CA TYR A 373 17.95 13.57 -11.09
C TYR A 373 17.53 12.57 -12.16
N PHE A 374 16.61 12.95 -13.08
CA PHE A 374 16.22 12.13 -14.21
C PHE A 374 17.42 11.78 -15.11
N VAL A 375 18.19 12.79 -15.53
CA VAL A 375 19.37 12.61 -16.37
C VAL A 375 20.43 11.78 -15.67
N LYS A 376 20.60 11.93 -14.36
CA LYS A 376 21.46 11.08 -13.56
C LYS A 376 21.04 9.61 -13.62
N GLN A 377 19.72 9.29 -13.53
CA GLN A 377 19.27 7.91 -13.70
C GLN A 377 19.51 7.43 -15.13
N TRP A 378 19.24 8.27 -16.12
CA TRP A 378 19.47 7.96 -17.55
C TRP A 378 20.94 7.60 -17.85
N HIS A 379 21.90 8.36 -17.33
CA HIS A 379 23.34 8.07 -17.49
C HIS A 379 23.83 6.83 -16.72
N ARG A 380 23.12 6.38 -15.69
CA ARG A 380 23.46 5.15 -14.96
C ARG A 380 23.11 3.87 -15.70
N LEU A 381 22.24 3.96 -16.69
CA LEU A 381 21.78 2.80 -17.47
C LEU A 381 22.90 2.28 -18.39
N PRO A 382 22.97 0.95 -18.63
CA PRO A 382 23.87 0.37 -19.60
C PRO A 382 23.71 1.00 -20.99
N GLU A 383 24.79 1.16 -21.73
CA GLU A 383 24.76 1.72 -23.10
C GLU A 383 24.00 0.84 -24.10
N THR A 384 23.84 -0.43 -23.79
CA THR A 384 23.06 -1.39 -24.59
C THR A 384 21.57 -1.10 -24.61
N ILE A 385 21.07 -0.33 -23.64
CA ILE A 385 19.67 0.12 -23.61
C ILE A 385 19.57 1.40 -24.43
N THR A 386 18.84 1.33 -25.55
CA THR A 386 18.63 2.45 -26.47
C THR A 386 17.27 3.12 -26.23
N GLU A 387 17.07 4.31 -26.84
CA GLU A 387 15.74 4.94 -26.85
C GLU A 387 14.74 4.13 -27.71
N PRO A 388 13.45 4.16 -27.35
CA PRO A 388 12.82 4.90 -26.24
C PRO A 388 12.92 4.17 -24.89
N ASP A 389 13.36 2.92 -24.86
CA ASP A 389 13.41 2.09 -23.66
C ASP A 389 14.29 2.74 -22.57
N ARG A 390 15.39 3.37 -22.96
CA ARG A 390 16.30 4.04 -22.04
C ARG A 390 15.61 5.11 -21.20
N SER A 391 14.77 5.93 -21.82
CA SER A 391 13.98 6.92 -21.12
C SER A 391 12.96 6.28 -20.16
N TRP A 392 12.34 5.17 -20.56
CA TRP A 392 11.38 4.45 -19.70
C TRP A 392 12.07 3.82 -18.50
N PHE A 393 13.25 3.24 -18.68
CA PHE A 393 14.06 2.74 -17.55
C PHE A 393 14.51 3.86 -16.62
N ALA A 394 14.88 5.02 -17.14
CA ALA A 394 15.25 6.17 -16.31
C ALA A 394 14.09 6.68 -15.47
N LEU A 395 12.87 6.73 -16.04
CA LEU A 395 11.64 7.06 -15.31
C LEU A 395 11.33 6.03 -14.22
N ALA A 396 11.45 4.74 -14.52
CA ALA A 396 11.25 3.69 -13.52
C ALA A 396 12.27 3.82 -12.36
N ALA A 397 13.55 4.07 -12.70
CA ALA A 397 14.57 4.31 -11.69
C ALA A 397 14.36 5.59 -10.90
N TYR A 398 13.77 6.62 -11.51
CA TYR A 398 13.37 7.85 -10.81
C TYR A 398 12.35 7.57 -9.71
N ASN A 399 11.36 6.71 -10.01
CA ASN A 399 10.27 6.35 -9.10
C ASN A 399 10.70 5.32 -8.04
N VAL A 400 11.11 4.11 -8.46
CA VAL A 400 11.37 2.96 -7.57
C VAL A 400 12.81 2.88 -7.06
N GLY A 401 13.70 3.70 -7.65
CA GLY A 401 15.12 3.64 -7.38
C GLY A 401 15.87 2.61 -8.25
N TYR A 402 17.11 2.97 -8.59
CA TYR A 402 17.96 2.17 -9.47
C TYR A 402 18.27 0.76 -8.93
N GLY A 403 18.25 0.59 -7.59
CA GLY A 403 18.47 -0.70 -6.96
C GLY A 403 17.39 -1.72 -7.29
N HIS A 404 16.13 -1.36 -7.12
CA HIS A 404 14.99 -2.21 -7.45
C HIS A 404 14.82 -2.43 -8.95
N LEU A 405 15.20 -1.45 -9.80
CA LEU A 405 15.26 -1.67 -11.23
C LEU A 405 16.28 -2.77 -11.59
N LYS A 406 17.44 -2.81 -10.93
CA LYS A 406 18.41 -3.91 -11.10
C LYS A 406 17.85 -5.26 -10.67
N ASP A 407 17.09 -5.30 -9.59
CA ASP A 407 16.42 -6.51 -9.15
C ASP A 407 15.41 -6.99 -10.21
N ALA A 408 14.68 -6.08 -10.85
CA ALA A 408 13.75 -6.42 -11.94
C ALA A 408 14.49 -6.96 -13.19
N TRP A 409 15.67 -6.42 -13.52
CA TRP A 409 16.52 -6.99 -14.58
C TRP A 409 16.92 -8.43 -14.28
N GLN A 410 17.35 -8.72 -13.05
CA GLN A 410 17.69 -10.09 -12.64
C GLN A 410 16.51 -11.04 -12.78
N VAL A 411 15.28 -10.57 -12.45
CA VAL A 411 14.06 -11.38 -12.62
C VAL A 411 13.80 -11.62 -14.10
N ALA A 412 13.93 -10.61 -14.98
CA ALA A 412 13.76 -10.75 -16.41
C ALA A 412 14.77 -11.75 -17.01
N GLU A 413 16.05 -11.64 -16.67
CA GLU A 413 17.10 -12.55 -17.07
C GLU A 413 16.84 -13.99 -16.62
N PHE A 414 16.40 -14.17 -15.37
CA PHE A 414 16.06 -15.49 -14.84
C PHE A 414 14.90 -16.14 -15.59
N GLN A 415 13.95 -15.32 -16.09
CA GLN A 415 12.85 -15.77 -16.92
C GLN A 415 13.24 -16.02 -18.38
N GLY A 416 14.49 -15.76 -18.76
CA GLY A 416 14.98 -15.90 -20.13
C GLY A 416 14.58 -14.74 -21.06
N ASN A 417 14.13 -13.63 -20.48
CA ASN A 417 13.74 -12.42 -21.21
C ASN A 417 14.92 -11.45 -21.36
N ASP A 418 14.94 -10.68 -22.43
CA ASP A 418 15.94 -9.63 -22.67
C ASP A 418 15.74 -8.47 -21.68
N PRO A 419 16.68 -8.23 -20.73
CA PRO A 419 16.55 -7.18 -19.73
C PRO A 419 16.81 -5.77 -20.28
N THR A 420 17.23 -5.64 -21.54
CA THR A 420 17.42 -4.33 -22.19
C THR A 420 16.12 -3.75 -22.74
N ARG A 421 15.04 -4.52 -22.76
CA ARG A 421 13.75 -4.12 -23.29
C ARG A 421 12.76 -3.80 -22.20
N TRP A 422 12.16 -2.62 -22.29
CA TRP A 422 11.17 -2.16 -21.32
C TRP A 422 9.95 -3.07 -21.24
N ASP A 423 9.43 -3.57 -22.36
CA ASP A 423 8.29 -4.49 -22.40
C ASP A 423 8.50 -5.78 -21.62
N ASN A 424 9.73 -6.26 -21.48
CA ASN A 424 10.10 -7.40 -20.67
C ASN A 424 10.23 -7.02 -19.17
N VAL A 425 10.95 -5.94 -18.89
CA VAL A 425 11.23 -5.55 -17.51
C VAL A 425 10.01 -4.95 -16.81
N SER A 426 9.13 -4.26 -17.53
CA SER A 426 7.85 -3.80 -17.00
C SER A 426 6.97 -4.93 -16.47
N LYS A 427 7.06 -6.13 -17.04
CA LYS A 427 6.39 -7.35 -16.56
C LYS A 427 7.11 -7.99 -15.37
N SER A 428 8.41 -7.77 -15.24
CA SER A 428 9.23 -8.29 -14.14
C SER A 428 9.19 -7.41 -12.90
N LEU A 429 9.00 -6.10 -13.05
CA LEU A 429 8.89 -5.14 -11.96
C LEU A 429 7.83 -5.54 -10.92
N PRO A 430 6.56 -5.87 -11.28
CA PRO A 430 5.55 -6.28 -10.32
C PRO A 430 5.92 -7.52 -9.50
N LEU A 431 6.78 -8.38 -10.05
CA LEU A 431 7.24 -9.59 -9.37
C LEU A 431 8.13 -9.28 -8.15
N LEU A 432 8.64 -8.05 -8.02
CA LEU A 432 9.36 -7.61 -6.83
C LEU A 432 8.48 -7.56 -5.58
N ALA A 433 7.16 -7.60 -5.73
CA ALA A 433 6.22 -7.76 -4.62
C ALA A 433 5.91 -9.22 -4.29
N ASN A 434 6.32 -10.17 -5.11
CA ASN A 434 5.99 -11.58 -4.95
C ASN A 434 6.98 -12.32 -4.04
N LYS A 435 6.49 -13.08 -3.04
CA LYS A 435 7.28 -13.88 -2.10
C LYS A 435 8.22 -14.90 -2.75
N LYS A 436 7.94 -15.31 -3.98
CA LYS A 436 8.83 -16.19 -4.74
C LYS A 436 10.12 -15.50 -5.16
N TRP A 437 10.13 -14.16 -5.27
CA TRP A 437 11.22 -13.38 -5.82
C TRP A 437 11.93 -12.51 -4.79
N TYR A 438 11.22 -11.61 -4.09
CA TYR A 438 11.88 -10.59 -3.28
C TYR A 438 12.82 -11.12 -2.18
N PRO A 439 12.64 -12.32 -1.57
CA PRO A 439 13.59 -12.80 -0.56
C PRO A 439 14.98 -13.13 -1.11
N PHE A 440 15.07 -13.31 -2.44
CA PHE A 440 16.32 -13.66 -3.13
C PHE A 440 16.95 -12.47 -3.86
N LEU A 441 16.32 -11.31 -3.83
CA LEU A 441 16.77 -10.09 -4.51
C LEU A 441 17.59 -9.21 -3.56
N SER A 442 18.52 -8.42 -4.13
CA SER A 442 19.47 -7.63 -3.35
C SER A 442 18.82 -6.50 -2.55
N HIS A 443 17.69 -5.94 -3.04
CA HIS A 443 17.01 -4.82 -2.41
C HIS A 443 15.65 -5.22 -1.80
N GLY A 444 15.27 -6.51 -1.94
CA GLY A 444 14.09 -7.06 -1.30
C GLY A 444 12.77 -6.64 -1.93
N TYR A 445 11.74 -6.48 -1.12
CA TYR A 445 10.39 -6.13 -1.55
C TYR A 445 10.32 -4.71 -2.13
N ALA A 446 9.62 -4.56 -3.26
CA ALA A 446 9.21 -3.28 -3.80
C ALA A 446 7.81 -3.37 -4.42
N ARG A 447 7.09 -2.25 -4.44
CA ARG A 447 5.83 -2.07 -5.17
C ARG A 447 6.09 -1.90 -6.67
N GLY A 448 6.60 -2.95 -7.30
CA GLY A 448 7.09 -2.89 -8.68
C GLY A 448 6.05 -2.53 -9.74
N TRP A 449 4.74 -2.55 -9.42
CA TRP A 449 3.69 -2.03 -10.31
C TRP A 449 3.70 -0.49 -10.38
N GLU A 450 4.11 0.23 -9.32
CA GLU A 450 4.12 1.70 -9.32
C GLU A 450 5.00 2.31 -10.40
N PRO A 451 6.28 1.89 -10.57
CA PRO A 451 7.10 2.40 -11.66
C PRO A 451 6.52 2.09 -13.04
N VAL A 452 5.78 0.99 -13.20
CA VAL A 452 5.11 0.68 -14.48
C VAL A 452 3.98 1.67 -14.75
N ILE A 453 3.13 1.90 -13.76
CA ILE A 453 2.06 2.91 -13.84
C ILE A 453 2.65 4.31 -14.05
N TYR A 454 3.67 4.65 -13.30
CA TYR A 454 4.38 5.93 -13.39
C TYR A 454 4.89 6.19 -14.80
N VAL A 455 5.58 5.22 -15.40
CA VAL A 455 6.08 5.32 -16.77
C VAL A 455 4.92 5.45 -17.76
N ASN A 456 3.88 4.63 -17.65
CA ASN A 456 2.74 4.67 -18.56
C ASN A 456 2.00 6.00 -18.47
N ASN A 457 1.77 6.53 -17.28
CA ASN A 457 1.13 7.83 -17.11
C ASN A 457 1.95 8.96 -17.74
N ILE A 458 3.26 8.99 -17.50
CA ILE A 458 4.15 10.02 -18.06
C ILE A 458 4.17 9.92 -19.58
N ARG A 459 4.21 8.72 -20.16
CA ARG A 459 4.10 8.53 -21.60
C ARG A 459 2.81 9.12 -22.14
N SER A 460 1.68 8.80 -21.52
CA SER A 460 0.37 9.34 -21.94
C SER A 460 0.30 10.86 -21.80
N TYR A 461 0.79 11.43 -20.70
CA TYR A 461 0.86 12.90 -20.56
C TYR A 461 1.78 13.52 -21.61
N TYR A 462 2.92 12.91 -21.87
CA TYR A 462 3.88 13.39 -22.86
C TYR A 462 3.28 13.37 -24.29
N GLU A 463 2.63 12.27 -24.70
CA GLU A 463 1.95 12.13 -25.99
C GLU A 463 0.82 13.15 -26.16
N ILE A 464 -0.04 13.31 -25.14
CA ILE A 464 -1.11 14.32 -25.19
C ILE A 464 -0.51 15.72 -25.31
N PHE A 465 0.56 15.99 -24.54
CA PHE A 465 1.17 17.30 -24.46
C PHE A 465 1.90 17.68 -25.76
N THR A 466 2.66 16.76 -26.37
CA THR A 466 3.26 16.99 -27.69
C THR A 466 2.22 17.26 -28.75
N SER A 467 1.12 16.49 -28.77
CA SER A 467 0.00 16.71 -29.71
C SER A 467 -0.65 18.10 -29.56
N ILE A 468 -0.74 18.64 -28.33
CA ILE A 468 -1.28 19.99 -28.10
C ILE A 468 -0.28 21.04 -28.57
N THR A 469 0.99 20.94 -28.19
CA THR A 469 2.01 21.96 -28.49
C THR A 469 2.37 22.00 -29.96
N ASP A 470 2.47 20.84 -30.62
CA ASP A 470 2.75 20.79 -32.09
C ASP A 470 1.62 21.41 -32.92
N LYS A 471 0.37 21.28 -32.47
CA LYS A 471 -0.76 21.99 -33.10
C LYS A 471 -0.68 23.50 -32.88
N GLU A 472 -0.32 23.96 -31.68
CA GLU A 472 -0.14 25.39 -31.39
C GLU A 472 0.99 25.99 -32.24
N GLU A 473 2.12 25.31 -32.37
CA GLU A 473 3.25 25.76 -33.22
C GLU A 473 2.88 25.78 -34.71
N THR A 474 2.14 24.78 -35.18
CA THR A 474 1.66 24.75 -36.58
C THR A 474 0.72 25.92 -36.86
N VAL A 475 -0.23 26.20 -35.96
CA VAL A 475 -1.16 27.34 -36.11
C VAL A 475 -0.41 28.68 -36.04
N ALA A 476 0.54 28.83 -35.12
CA ALA A 476 1.37 30.01 -34.98
C ALA A 476 2.18 30.29 -36.30
N THR A 477 2.78 29.24 -36.85
CA THR A 477 3.53 29.32 -38.12
C THR A 477 2.64 29.69 -39.31
N LEU A 478 1.40 29.19 -39.35
CA LEU A 478 0.43 29.53 -40.39
C LEU A 478 -0.08 30.97 -40.26
N VAL A 479 -0.18 31.49 -39.03
CA VAL A 479 -0.61 32.88 -38.77
C VAL A 479 0.51 33.89 -39.03
N GLU A 480 1.77 33.51 -38.82
CA GLU A 480 2.95 34.35 -39.06
C GLU A 480 3.43 34.30 -40.53
N ALA A 481 2.93 33.37 -41.33
CA ALA A 481 3.22 33.35 -42.77
C ALA A 481 2.61 34.61 -43.42
N PRO A 482 3.41 35.49 -44.01
CA PRO A 482 2.88 36.68 -44.65
C PRO A 482 1.91 36.26 -45.76
N ILE A 483 0.67 36.71 -45.66
CA ILE A 483 -0.31 36.54 -46.73
C ILE A 483 0.25 37.32 -47.94
N ASN A 484 0.83 36.59 -48.87
CA ASN A 484 1.35 37.18 -50.10
C ASN A 484 0.16 37.47 -51.03
N ILE A 485 -0.41 38.68 -50.90
CA ILE A 485 -1.57 39.15 -51.71
C ILE A 485 -1.17 39.45 -53.18
N SER A 486 0.03 39.06 -53.62
CA SER A 486 0.56 39.45 -54.92
C SER A 486 0.08 38.59 -56.10
N ASP A 487 -0.65 37.51 -55.91
CA ASP A 487 -1.10 36.60 -56.99
C ASP A 487 -2.62 36.62 -57.26
N ALA A 488 -3.32 37.68 -56.81
CA ALA A 488 -4.78 37.83 -57.04
C ALA A 488 -5.19 39.19 -57.62
N LEU A 489 -4.33 39.85 -58.39
CA LEU A 489 -4.72 41.03 -59.23
C LEU A 489 -4.30 40.83 -60.66
#